data_8f76ee60755534498284138e37439135
#
_entry.id   8f76ee60755534498284138e37439135
#
_cell.length_a   1.000
_cell.length_b   1.000
_cell.length_c   1.000
_cell.angle_alpha   90.00
_cell.angle_beta   90.00
_cell.angle_gamma   90.00
#
_symmetry.space_group_name_H-M   'P 1'
#
loop_
_entity.id
_entity.type
_entity.pdbx_description
1 polymer ?
#
loop_
_entity_poly.entity_id
_entity_poly.type
_entity_poly.pdbx_seq_one_letter_code
_entity_poly.pdbx_strand_id
1 'polypeptide(L)'
;MSSSQRPLSPHLQIYRLPLLAVMSISHRIAGIGLAIGLLVLVWWLGALAAGPDAYAAVQAVLGSLLGRLAMLGFAGALFYHLFNGIRHLLWDIGWGYEIPQAYNSGRTVIAVAALATVVTWLAAL
;
A
#
# COMPACT_ATOMS: atom_id res chain seq x y z
N MET A 1 44.00 20.48 6.67
CA MET A 1 42.55 20.73 6.97
C MET A 1 42.19 19.97 8.22
N SER A 2 41.75 20.61 9.27
CA SER A 2 41.37 19.94 10.51
C SER A 2 40.07 19.14 10.28
N SER A 3 39.88 18.02 10.99
CA SER A 3 38.69 17.18 10.91
C SER A 3 37.38 17.91 11.23
N SER A 4 37.48 19.05 11.96
CA SER A 4 36.35 19.91 12.34
C SER A 4 35.73 20.71 11.18
N GLN A 5 36.37 20.77 10.02
CA GLN A 5 35.86 21.47 8.84
C GLN A 5 35.16 20.60 7.82
N ARG A 6 35.05 19.29 8.07
CA ARG A 6 34.32 18.38 7.18
C ARG A 6 32.83 18.51 7.45
N PRO A 7 31.98 18.51 6.39
CA PRO A 7 30.54 18.47 6.58
C PRO A 7 30.14 17.18 7.33
N LEU A 8 29.24 17.32 8.31
CA LEU A 8 28.70 16.18 9.03
C LEU A 8 27.91 15.30 8.07
N SER A 9 28.14 14.00 8.15
CA SER A 9 27.28 13.01 7.49
C SER A 9 25.87 13.10 8.09
N PRO A 10 24.79 12.94 7.28
CA PRO A 10 23.43 12.89 7.81
C PRO A 10 23.30 11.67 8.74
N HIS A 11 23.01 11.92 10.02
CA HIS A 11 22.73 10.91 11.02
C HIS A 11 21.21 10.70 11.16
N LEU A 12 20.77 9.55 11.69
CA LEU A 12 19.37 9.24 11.90
C LEU A 12 18.63 10.29 12.73
N GLN A 13 19.32 10.99 13.63
CA GLN A 13 18.77 12.06 14.47
C GLN A 13 18.40 13.32 13.70
N ILE A 14 19.05 13.59 12.56
CA ILE A 14 18.87 14.81 11.77
C ILE A 14 18.27 14.53 10.38
N TYR A 15 18.34 13.29 9.90
CA TYR A 15 17.81 12.91 8.60
C TYR A 15 16.28 12.76 8.66
N ARG A 16 15.59 13.53 7.84
CA ARG A 16 14.14 13.39 7.64
C ARG A 16 13.90 12.72 6.30
N LEU A 17 13.21 11.60 6.31
CA LEU A 17 12.84 10.88 5.10
C LEU A 17 11.95 11.75 4.21
N PRO A 18 12.37 12.03 2.96
CA PRO A 18 11.51 12.74 2.02
C PRO A 18 10.29 11.87 1.65
N LEU A 19 9.20 12.52 1.22
CA LEU A 19 7.96 11.84 0.85
C LEU A 19 8.18 10.66 -0.10
N LEU A 20 9.02 10.84 -1.12
CA LEU A 20 9.28 9.81 -2.12
C LEU A 20 9.97 8.57 -1.53
N ALA A 21 10.85 8.75 -0.55
CA ALA A 21 11.47 7.62 0.16
C ALA A 21 10.46 6.88 1.03
N VAL A 22 9.58 7.61 1.75
CA VAL A 22 8.48 7.01 2.51
C VAL A 22 7.56 6.23 1.59
N MET A 23 7.18 6.77 0.44
CA MET A 23 6.35 6.09 -0.54
C MET A 23 7.00 4.82 -1.10
N SER A 24 8.32 4.83 -1.33
CA SER A 24 9.06 3.64 -1.79
C SER A 24 9.03 2.52 -0.75
N ILE A 25 9.25 2.83 0.52
CA ILE A 25 9.19 1.86 1.62
C ILE A 25 7.76 1.33 1.79
N SER A 26 6.78 2.24 1.85
CA SER A 26 5.36 1.88 2.01
C SER A 26 4.85 1.00 0.86
N HIS A 27 5.31 1.23 -0.37
CA HIS A 27 4.96 0.39 -1.52
C HIS A 27 5.42 -1.06 -1.33
N ARG A 28 6.65 -1.26 -0.84
CA ARG A 28 7.18 -2.60 -0.54
C ARG A 28 6.41 -3.28 0.59
N ILE A 29 6.10 -2.54 1.66
CA ILE A 29 5.30 -3.04 2.79
C ILE A 29 3.90 -3.42 2.31
N ALA A 30 3.26 -2.58 1.47
CA ALA A 30 1.97 -2.89 0.87
C ALA A 30 2.03 -4.16 0.02
N GLY A 31 3.10 -4.37 -0.76
CA GLY A 31 3.30 -5.60 -1.54
C GLY A 31 3.37 -6.85 -0.67
N ILE A 32 4.08 -6.80 0.47
CA ILE A 32 4.12 -7.90 1.44
C ILE A 32 2.73 -8.15 2.03
N GLY A 33 2.03 -7.09 2.42
CA GLY A 33 0.65 -7.18 2.92
C GLY A 33 -0.30 -7.83 1.90
N LEU A 34 -0.16 -7.48 0.62
CA LEU A 34 -0.96 -8.08 -0.45
C LEU A 34 -0.64 -9.55 -0.68
N ALA A 35 0.62 -9.98 -0.53
CA ALA A 35 0.97 -11.39 -0.58
C ALA A 35 0.28 -12.19 0.54
N ILE A 36 0.18 -11.64 1.74
CA ILE A 36 -0.62 -12.23 2.83
C ILE A 36 -2.11 -12.22 2.47
N GLY A 37 -2.62 -11.12 1.88
CA GLY A 37 -4.00 -11.01 1.41
C GLY A 37 -4.35 -12.05 0.35
N LEU A 38 -3.41 -12.43 -0.50
CA LEU A 38 -3.59 -13.51 -1.47
C LEU A 38 -3.86 -14.87 -0.78
N LEU A 39 -3.18 -15.15 0.34
CA LEU A 39 -3.46 -16.37 1.11
C LEU A 39 -4.88 -16.34 1.70
N VAL A 40 -5.34 -15.19 2.17
CA VAL A 40 -6.73 -15.02 2.63
C VAL A 40 -7.73 -15.24 1.50
N LEU A 41 -7.44 -14.71 0.31
CA LEU A 41 -8.26 -14.94 -0.88
C LEU A 41 -8.31 -16.43 -1.25
N VAL A 42 -7.18 -17.13 -1.25
CA VAL A 42 -7.13 -18.58 -1.53
C VAL A 42 -7.93 -19.36 -0.50
N TRP A 43 -7.82 -19.01 0.77
CA TRP A 43 -8.62 -19.62 1.84
C TRP A 43 -10.11 -19.38 1.62
N TRP A 44 -10.53 -18.17 1.28
CA TRP A 44 -11.93 -17.84 0.97
C TRP A 44 -12.48 -18.61 -0.24
N LEU A 45 -11.71 -18.67 -1.34
CA LEU A 45 -12.08 -19.44 -2.53
C LEU A 45 -12.14 -20.94 -2.24
N GLY A 46 -11.19 -21.47 -1.45
CA GLY A 46 -11.20 -22.87 -1.01
C GLY A 46 -12.43 -23.22 -0.17
N ALA A 47 -12.82 -22.34 0.74
CA ALA A 47 -14.02 -22.49 1.55
C ALA A 47 -15.31 -22.44 0.68
N LEU A 48 -15.35 -21.55 -0.30
CA LEU A 48 -16.44 -21.47 -1.26
C LEU A 48 -16.60 -22.78 -2.04
N ALA A 49 -15.49 -23.36 -2.49
CA ALA A 49 -15.46 -24.63 -3.21
C ALA A 49 -15.81 -25.84 -2.31
N ALA A 50 -15.49 -25.77 -1.00
CA ALA A 50 -15.76 -26.84 -0.04
C ALA A 50 -17.24 -26.92 0.41
N GLY A 51 -18.03 -25.86 0.16
CA GLY A 51 -19.46 -25.88 0.41
C GLY A 51 -19.95 -24.88 1.48
N PRO A 52 -21.27 -24.86 1.74
CA PRO A 52 -21.91 -23.78 2.51
C PRO A 52 -21.41 -23.65 3.95
N ASP A 53 -21.13 -24.75 4.63
CA ASP A 53 -20.69 -24.72 6.04
C ASP A 53 -19.28 -24.12 6.17
N ALA A 54 -18.35 -24.52 5.30
CA ALA A 54 -17.00 -23.98 5.25
C ALA A 54 -17.02 -22.48 4.88
N TYR A 55 -17.84 -22.12 3.90
CA TYR A 55 -18.02 -20.72 3.50
C TYR A 55 -18.58 -19.86 4.63
N ALA A 56 -19.62 -20.34 5.35
CA ALA A 56 -20.20 -19.63 6.49
C ALA A 56 -19.18 -19.37 7.60
N ALA A 57 -18.31 -20.35 7.88
CA ALA A 57 -17.25 -20.20 8.88
C ALA A 57 -16.26 -19.10 8.49
N VAL A 58 -15.81 -19.05 7.24
CA VAL A 58 -14.90 -17.98 6.74
C VAL A 58 -15.60 -16.61 6.76
N GLN A 59 -16.86 -16.56 6.34
CA GLN A 59 -17.65 -15.33 6.37
C GLN A 59 -17.84 -14.79 7.79
N ALA A 60 -17.99 -15.65 8.79
CA ALA A 60 -18.04 -15.25 10.19
C ALA A 60 -16.74 -14.59 10.65
N VAL A 61 -15.58 -15.10 10.23
CA VAL A 61 -14.28 -14.52 10.53
C VAL A 61 -14.09 -13.16 9.84
N LEU A 62 -14.31 -13.11 8.51
CA LEU A 62 -14.12 -11.89 7.72
C LEU A 62 -15.16 -10.81 8.06
N GLY A 63 -16.37 -11.20 8.46
CA GLY A 63 -17.44 -10.31 8.89
C GLY A 63 -17.28 -9.78 10.33
N SER A 64 -16.36 -10.34 11.12
CA SER A 64 -16.03 -9.81 12.45
C SER A 64 -15.42 -8.40 12.36
N LEU A 65 -15.43 -7.66 13.46
CA LEU A 65 -14.80 -6.32 13.50
C LEU A 65 -13.33 -6.37 13.03
N LEU A 66 -12.57 -7.33 13.53
CA LEU A 66 -11.16 -7.48 13.17
C LEU A 66 -11.01 -7.88 11.69
N GLY A 67 -11.85 -8.80 11.19
CA GLY A 67 -11.89 -9.19 9.79
C GLY A 67 -12.20 -8.01 8.87
N ARG A 68 -13.21 -7.21 9.21
CA ARG A 68 -13.54 -5.99 8.44
C ARG A 68 -12.41 -4.97 8.44
N LEU A 69 -11.77 -4.72 9.58
CA LEU A 69 -10.62 -3.81 9.65
C LEU A 69 -9.44 -4.34 8.81
N ALA A 70 -9.18 -5.65 8.83
CA ALA A 70 -8.17 -6.26 7.97
C ALA A 70 -8.51 -6.09 6.48
N MET A 71 -9.75 -6.31 6.09
CA MET A 71 -10.22 -6.11 4.70
C MET A 71 -10.11 -4.65 4.25
N LEU A 72 -10.40 -3.70 5.13
CA LEU A 72 -10.17 -2.27 4.85
C LEU A 72 -8.67 -1.98 4.63
N GLY A 73 -7.82 -2.55 5.47
CA GLY A 73 -6.36 -2.44 5.32
C GLY A 73 -5.86 -3.05 4.00
N PHE A 74 -6.37 -4.21 3.60
CA PHE A 74 -6.06 -4.82 2.30
C PHE A 74 -6.54 -3.98 1.12
N ALA A 75 -7.74 -3.40 1.19
CA ALA A 75 -8.25 -2.50 0.14
C ALA A 75 -7.34 -1.27 -0.01
N GLY A 76 -6.95 -0.65 1.11
CA GLY A 76 -6.02 0.48 1.10
C GLY A 76 -4.64 0.10 0.53
N ALA A 77 -4.09 -1.03 0.95
CA ALA A 77 -2.83 -1.54 0.41
C ALA A 77 -2.92 -1.84 -1.09
N LEU A 78 -4.04 -2.42 -1.55
CA LEU A 78 -4.27 -2.75 -2.95
C LEU A 78 -4.29 -1.49 -3.82
N PHE A 79 -5.10 -0.51 -3.49
CA PHE A 79 -5.21 0.72 -4.28
C PHE A 79 -3.92 1.53 -4.25
N TYR A 80 -3.29 1.64 -3.07
CA TYR A 80 -2.01 2.32 -2.97
C TYR A 80 -0.92 1.62 -3.80
N HIS A 81 -0.82 0.30 -3.69
CA HIS A 81 0.17 -0.48 -4.45
C HIS A 81 -0.08 -0.40 -5.96
N LEU A 82 -1.34 -0.49 -6.39
CA LEU A 82 -1.75 -0.38 -7.78
C LEU A 82 -1.36 0.99 -8.37
N PHE A 83 -1.81 2.09 -7.77
CA PHE A 83 -1.57 3.42 -8.34
C PHE A 83 -0.10 3.82 -8.27
N ASN A 84 0.61 3.45 -7.20
CA ASN A 84 2.04 3.68 -7.13
C ASN A 84 2.82 2.77 -8.10
N GLY A 85 2.35 1.55 -8.34
CA GLY A 85 2.88 0.65 -9.36
C GLY A 85 2.74 1.23 -10.77
N ILE A 86 1.56 1.76 -11.13
CA ILE A 86 1.35 2.47 -12.40
C ILE A 86 2.33 3.64 -12.52
N ARG A 87 2.55 4.40 -11.45
CA ARG A 87 3.54 5.49 -11.44
C ARG A 87 4.95 4.99 -11.73
N HIS A 88 5.37 3.84 -11.18
CA HIS A 88 6.66 3.23 -11.49
C HIS A 88 6.76 2.81 -12.97
N LEU A 89 5.69 2.21 -13.53
CA LEU A 89 5.65 1.87 -14.95
C LEU A 89 5.76 3.11 -15.86
N LEU A 90 5.19 4.24 -15.46
CA LEU A 90 5.34 5.51 -16.18
C LEU A 90 6.80 5.99 -16.15
N TRP A 91 7.49 5.81 -15.04
CA TRP A 91 8.92 6.10 -14.94
C TRP A 91 9.76 5.18 -15.84
N ASP A 92 9.41 3.90 -15.94
CA ASP A 92 10.12 2.94 -16.80
C ASP A 92 10.07 3.32 -18.28
N ILE A 93 9.02 4.03 -18.72
CA ILE A 93 8.92 4.59 -20.08
C ILE A 93 9.46 6.02 -20.19
N GLY A 94 10.12 6.54 -19.15
CA GLY A 94 10.79 7.85 -19.19
C GLY A 94 9.89 9.05 -18.87
N TRP A 95 8.70 8.84 -18.29
CA TRP A 95 7.75 9.93 -18.01
C TRP A 95 7.65 10.25 -16.51
N GLY A 96 7.73 11.56 -16.18
CA GLY A 96 7.44 12.01 -14.81
C GLY A 96 8.63 11.96 -13.83
N TYR A 97 9.87 11.93 -14.31
CA TYR A 97 11.09 11.86 -13.50
C TYR A 97 11.48 13.16 -12.79
N GLU A 98 11.07 14.30 -13.34
CA GLU A 98 11.44 15.58 -12.76
C GLU A 98 10.97 15.65 -11.30
N ILE A 99 11.82 16.17 -10.41
CA ILE A 99 11.54 16.19 -8.96
C ILE A 99 10.15 16.77 -8.65
N PRO A 100 9.71 17.90 -9.20
CA PRO A 100 8.37 18.43 -8.96
C PRO A 100 7.26 17.49 -9.44
N GLN A 101 7.44 16.84 -10.60
CA GLN A 101 6.49 15.89 -11.17
C GLN A 101 6.39 14.65 -10.28
N ALA A 102 7.52 14.13 -9.80
CA ALA A 102 7.58 12.98 -8.92
C ALA A 102 6.86 13.23 -7.58
N TYR A 103 6.99 14.44 -7.00
CA TYR A 103 6.25 14.81 -5.78
C TYR A 103 4.75 14.97 -6.05
N ASN A 104 4.36 15.62 -7.16
CA ASN A 104 2.96 15.83 -7.50
C ASN A 104 2.25 14.50 -7.82
N SER A 105 2.86 13.64 -8.64
CA SER A 105 2.32 12.31 -8.91
C SER A 105 2.23 11.46 -7.64
N GLY A 106 3.21 11.57 -6.72
CA GLY A 106 3.16 10.90 -5.43
C GLY A 106 1.96 11.33 -4.58
N ARG A 107 1.70 12.64 -4.46
CA ARG A 107 0.52 13.16 -3.75
C ARG A 107 -0.78 12.70 -4.38
N THR A 108 -0.85 12.71 -5.72
CA THR A 108 -2.00 12.21 -6.48
C THR A 108 -2.26 10.74 -6.18
N VAL A 109 -1.24 9.90 -6.18
CA VAL A 109 -1.36 8.47 -5.84
C VAL A 109 -1.98 8.29 -4.46
N ILE A 110 -1.49 9.01 -3.44
CA ILE A 110 -2.03 8.91 -2.07
C ILE A 110 -3.51 9.32 -2.03
N ALA A 111 -3.86 10.44 -2.67
CA ALA A 111 -5.23 10.94 -2.68
C ALA A 111 -6.20 9.98 -3.40
N VAL A 112 -5.82 9.50 -4.59
CA VAL A 112 -6.66 8.59 -5.38
C VAL A 112 -6.79 7.22 -4.70
N ALA A 113 -5.72 6.70 -4.10
CA ALA A 113 -5.76 5.45 -3.34
C ALA A 113 -6.69 5.55 -2.12
N ALA A 114 -6.60 6.65 -1.37
CA ALA A 114 -7.50 6.89 -0.24
C ALA A 114 -8.95 7.01 -0.69
N LEU A 115 -9.23 7.77 -1.74
CA LEU A 115 -10.57 7.92 -2.30
C LEU A 115 -11.15 6.57 -2.77
N ALA A 116 -10.37 5.81 -3.55
CA ALA A 116 -10.79 4.49 -4.03
C ALA A 116 -11.09 3.53 -2.88
N THR A 117 -10.25 3.55 -1.82
CA THR A 117 -10.48 2.74 -0.61
C THR A 117 -11.80 3.11 0.06
N VAL A 118 -12.04 4.41 0.27
CA VAL A 118 -13.28 4.88 0.91
C VAL A 118 -14.51 4.54 0.08
N VAL A 119 -14.47 4.79 -1.24
CA VAL A 119 -15.59 4.48 -2.14
C VAL A 119 -15.90 2.98 -2.13
N THR A 120 -14.87 2.13 -2.24
CA THR A 120 -15.06 0.67 -2.20
C THR A 120 -15.64 0.23 -0.85
N TRP A 121 -15.14 0.80 0.24
CA TRP A 121 -15.64 0.47 1.57
C TRP A 121 -17.11 0.85 1.77
N LEU A 122 -17.49 2.05 1.34
CA LEU A 122 -18.87 2.51 1.43
C LEU A 122 -19.82 1.70 0.52
N ALA A 123 -19.33 1.23 -0.63
CA ALA A 123 -20.12 0.38 -1.52
C ALA A 123 -20.29 -1.07 -1.00
N ALA A 124 -19.42 -1.50 -0.06
CA ALA A 124 -19.44 -2.84 0.53
C ALA A 124 -20.22 -2.92 1.86
N LEU A 125 -20.68 -1.79 2.40
CA LEU A 125 -21.51 -1.72 3.62
C LEU A 125 -22.96 -1.99 3.31
#